data_0203e3588d278ec5b94aa6d2fd4ecad2
#
_entry.id   0203e3588d278ec5b94aa6d2fd4ecad2
#
_cell.length_a   1.000
_cell.length_b   1.000
_cell.length_c   1.000
_cell.angle_alpha   90.00
_cell.angle_beta   90.00
_cell.angle_gamma   90.00
#
_symmetry.space_group_name_H-M   'P 1'
#
loop_
_entity.id
_entity.type
_entity.pdbx_description
1 polymer ?
#
loop_
_entity_poly.entity_id
_entity_poly.type
_entity_poly.pdbx_seq_one_letter_code
_entity_poly.pdbx_strand_id
1 'polypeptide(L)'
;MLDKKELAYIVVASLIVGFAVSIRNLENVLQGIFFVFVIISANFAAKSVMARYFESEIEVKFWEMRQYGLMGALSGGAIHPSTYFKRPFPLGGIVPIITSVISLGYFAWMAALVFDIKAKVYRAAKRHGLYSFSEVSEEHMAYMAASGILINFALAILGYLLGFSEFAKLNIYYAFFNLIPISELDGNKIFFGEIVLWSFLASVSLVGLSYVFFIV
;
A
#
# COMPACT_ATOMS: atom_id res chain seq x y z
N MET A 1 -10.08 -9.67 13.43
CA MET A 1 -11.21 -9.91 12.50
C MET A 1 -11.32 -8.67 11.65
N LEU A 2 -11.51 -8.83 10.33
CA LEU A 2 -11.78 -7.70 9.44
C LEU A 2 -13.06 -6.97 9.90
N ASP A 3 -12.96 -5.67 10.14
CA ASP A 3 -14.15 -4.85 10.37
C ASP A 3 -14.91 -4.65 9.05
N LYS A 4 -16.23 -4.49 9.14
CA LYS A 4 -17.08 -4.24 7.95
C LYS A 4 -16.62 -3.02 7.14
N LYS A 5 -16.03 -2.01 7.81
CA LYS A 5 -15.48 -0.83 7.17
C LYS A 5 -14.22 -1.12 6.37
N GLU A 6 -13.32 -1.93 6.92
CA GLU A 6 -12.08 -2.34 6.24
C GLU A 6 -12.38 -3.16 4.98
N LEU A 7 -13.33 -4.10 5.08
CA LEU A 7 -13.78 -4.86 3.92
C LEU A 7 -14.36 -3.93 2.83
N ALA A 8 -15.15 -2.93 3.24
CA ALA A 8 -15.70 -1.95 2.29
C ALA A 8 -14.57 -1.16 1.61
N TYR A 9 -13.53 -0.73 2.35
CA TYR A 9 -12.38 -0.03 1.76
C TYR A 9 -11.62 -0.91 0.75
N ILE A 10 -11.40 -2.20 1.07
CA ILE A 10 -10.75 -3.14 0.17
C ILE A 10 -11.58 -3.32 -1.10
N VAL A 11 -12.89 -3.53 -0.98
CA VAL A 11 -13.78 -3.72 -2.14
C VAL A 11 -13.81 -2.46 -3.01
N VAL A 12 -14.01 -1.28 -2.42
CA VAL A 12 -14.08 -0.02 -3.18
C VAL A 12 -12.74 0.29 -3.85
N ALA A 13 -11.61 0.10 -3.15
CA ALA A 13 -10.29 0.27 -3.75
C ALA A 13 -10.07 -0.71 -4.91
N SER A 14 -10.51 -1.96 -4.78
CA SER A 14 -10.38 -2.97 -5.85
C SER A 14 -11.22 -2.61 -7.07
N LEU A 15 -12.41 -2.05 -6.87
CA LEU A 15 -13.25 -1.56 -7.97
C LEU A 15 -12.58 -0.40 -8.70
N ILE A 16 -12.08 0.60 -7.96
CA ILE A 16 -11.46 1.79 -8.54
C ILE A 16 -10.16 1.44 -9.28
N VAL A 17 -9.25 0.73 -8.62
CA VAL A 17 -7.94 0.37 -9.19
C VAL A 17 -8.11 -0.66 -10.31
N GLY A 18 -8.98 -1.66 -10.14
CA GLY A 18 -9.28 -2.66 -11.16
C GLY A 18 -9.87 -2.04 -12.42
N PHE A 19 -10.79 -1.08 -12.28
CA PHE A 19 -11.30 -0.30 -13.40
C PHE A 19 -10.19 0.53 -14.06
N ALA A 20 -9.39 1.25 -13.26
CA ALA A 20 -8.30 2.09 -13.77
C ALA A 20 -7.27 1.28 -14.59
N VAL A 21 -6.90 0.08 -14.15
CA VAL A 21 -5.98 -0.80 -14.87
C VAL A 21 -6.59 -1.35 -16.15
N SER A 22 -7.91 -1.56 -16.17
CA SER A 22 -8.62 -2.19 -17.28
C SER A 22 -9.16 -1.19 -18.32
N ILE A 23 -8.90 0.12 -18.19
CA ILE A 23 -9.42 1.16 -19.12
C ILE A 23 -9.07 0.85 -20.57
N ARG A 24 -7.89 0.27 -20.83
CA ARG A 24 -7.44 -0.07 -22.17
C ARG A 24 -8.20 -1.27 -22.77
N ASN A 25 -8.58 -2.23 -21.92
CA ASN A 25 -9.23 -3.49 -22.30
C ASN A 25 -10.52 -3.66 -21.49
N LEU A 26 -11.55 -2.92 -21.86
CA LEU A 26 -12.83 -2.91 -21.14
C LEU A 26 -13.53 -4.27 -21.11
N GLU A 27 -13.22 -5.17 -22.04
CA GLU A 27 -13.75 -6.54 -22.06
C GLU A 27 -13.28 -7.35 -20.84
N ASN A 28 -12.11 -7.03 -20.28
CA ASN A 28 -11.50 -7.76 -19.17
C ASN A 28 -11.64 -7.03 -17.81
N VAL A 29 -12.51 -6.03 -17.69
CA VAL A 29 -12.69 -5.23 -16.45
C VAL A 29 -12.98 -6.11 -15.24
N LEU A 30 -13.86 -7.09 -15.36
CA LEU A 30 -14.22 -7.99 -14.26
C LEU A 30 -13.03 -8.81 -13.80
N GLN A 31 -12.21 -9.28 -14.75
CA GLN A 31 -10.97 -10.02 -14.44
C GLN A 31 -9.95 -9.11 -13.73
N GLY A 32 -9.78 -7.88 -14.22
CA GLY A 32 -8.90 -6.88 -13.60
C GLY A 32 -9.32 -6.56 -12.16
N ILE A 33 -10.61 -6.32 -11.93
CA ILE A 33 -11.16 -6.09 -10.58
C ILE A 33 -10.92 -7.29 -9.67
N PHE A 34 -11.16 -8.50 -10.16
CA PHE A 34 -10.94 -9.73 -9.39
C PHE A 34 -9.45 -9.90 -9.02
N PHE A 35 -8.55 -9.71 -9.97
CA PHE A 35 -7.11 -9.81 -9.72
C PHE A 35 -6.64 -8.78 -8.69
N VAL A 36 -7.06 -7.52 -8.84
CA VAL A 36 -6.72 -6.46 -7.89
C VAL A 36 -7.30 -6.74 -6.50
N PHE A 37 -8.53 -7.27 -6.41
CA PHE A 37 -9.11 -7.69 -5.15
C PHE A 37 -8.29 -8.78 -4.45
N VAL A 38 -7.83 -9.80 -5.18
CA VAL A 38 -6.97 -10.86 -4.64
C VAL A 38 -5.64 -10.28 -4.16
N ILE A 39 -5.01 -9.40 -4.96
CA ILE A 39 -3.74 -8.75 -4.65
C ILE A 39 -3.83 -7.94 -3.36
N ILE A 40 -4.82 -7.07 -3.24
CA ILE A 40 -5.03 -6.23 -2.06
C ILE A 40 -5.35 -7.08 -0.83
N SER A 41 -6.22 -8.09 -0.99
CA SER A 41 -6.61 -8.97 0.11
C SER A 41 -5.44 -9.80 0.63
N ALA A 42 -4.58 -10.33 -0.26
CA ALA A 42 -3.38 -11.06 0.13
C ALA A 42 -2.36 -10.17 0.83
N ASN A 43 -2.14 -8.95 0.32
CA ASN A 43 -1.27 -7.94 0.94
C ASN A 43 -1.73 -7.62 2.37
N PHE A 44 -3.03 -7.35 2.54
CA PHE A 44 -3.62 -7.10 3.86
C PHE A 44 -3.50 -8.31 4.79
N ALA A 45 -3.75 -9.53 4.29
CA ALA A 45 -3.65 -10.74 5.07
C ALA A 45 -2.22 -10.97 5.60
N ALA A 46 -1.19 -10.79 4.75
CA ALA A 46 0.21 -10.91 5.16
C ALA A 46 0.58 -9.90 6.26
N LYS A 47 0.20 -8.64 6.08
CA LYS A 47 0.40 -7.59 7.10
C LYS A 47 -0.32 -7.92 8.40
N SER A 48 -1.55 -8.43 8.32
CA SER A 48 -2.33 -8.83 9.51
C SER A 48 -1.70 -9.98 10.27
N VAL A 49 -1.11 -10.96 9.58
CA VAL A 49 -0.36 -12.05 10.20
C VAL A 49 0.88 -11.52 10.92
N MET A 50 1.64 -10.64 10.26
CA MET A 50 2.83 -10.04 10.85
C MET A 50 2.50 -9.12 12.02
N ALA A 51 1.40 -8.37 11.94
CA ALA A 51 0.92 -7.54 13.05
C ALA A 51 0.57 -8.37 14.29
N ARG A 52 -0.05 -9.54 14.11
CA ARG A 52 -0.32 -10.45 15.23
C ARG A 52 0.97 -10.95 15.88
N TYR A 53 1.99 -11.25 15.09
CA TYR A 53 3.30 -11.64 15.60
C TYR A 53 3.90 -10.55 16.49
N PHE A 54 3.75 -9.28 16.10
CA PHE A 54 4.19 -8.12 16.88
C PHE A 54 3.17 -7.63 17.92
N GLU A 55 2.17 -8.45 18.28
CA GLU A 55 1.13 -8.09 19.26
C GLU A 55 0.42 -6.76 18.93
N SER A 56 0.20 -6.51 17.65
CA SER A 56 -0.41 -5.30 17.12
C SER A 56 -1.64 -5.63 16.26
N GLU A 57 -2.40 -4.60 15.91
CA GLU A 57 -3.52 -4.68 14.98
C GLU A 57 -3.31 -3.63 13.89
N ILE A 58 -3.70 -3.97 12.66
CA ILE A 58 -3.69 -3.03 11.56
C ILE A 58 -5.12 -2.61 11.23
N GLU A 59 -5.26 -1.35 10.89
CA GLU A 59 -6.50 -0.74 10.40
C GLU A 59 -6.25 -0.21 8.99
N VAL A 60 -7.04 -0.66 8.03
CA VAL A 60 -6.93 -0.20 6.64
C VAL A 60 -7.76 1.05 6.43
N LYS A 61 -7.19 2.02 5.72
CA LYS A 61 -7.84 3.28 5.35
C LYS A 61 -7.58 3.60 3.89
N PHE A 62 -8.45 4.41 3.30
CA PHE A 62 -8.13 5.04 2.04
C PHE A 62 -6.94 5.99 2.21
N TRP A 63 -6.09 6.04 1.19
CA TRP A 63 -5.03 7.04 1.15
C TRP A 63 -5.63 8.43 0.98
N GLU A 64 -5.46 9.26 1.99
CA GLU A 64 -6.03 10.61 2.09
C GLU A 64 -4.92 11.64 2.31
N MET A 65 -5.05 12.78 1.66
CA MET A 65 -4.20 13.94 1.92
C MET A 65 -4.94 14.93 2.81
N ARG A 66 -4.35 15.25 3.96
CA ARG A 66 -4.91 16.21 4.93
C ARG A 66 -4.27 17.59 4.85
N GLN A 67 -3.10 17.70 4.23
CA GLN A 67 -2.33 18.94 4.12
C GLN A 67 -2.03 19.30 2.67
N TYR A 68 -1.88 20.58 2.37
CA TYR A 68 -1.30 21.04 1.10
C TYR A 68 0.19 20.67 1.06
N GLY A 69 0.52 19.51 0.50
CA GLY A 69 1.77 18.80 0.76
C GLY A 69 3.05 19.44 0.21
N LEU A 70 3.03 20.21 -0.87
CA LEU A 70 4.28 20.74 -1.45
C LEU A 70 4.63 22.14 -0.96
N MET A 71 3.66 23.01 -0.75
CA MET A 71 3.92 24.38 -0.32
C MET A 71 4.32 24.49 1.15
N GLY A 72 3.81 23.58 2.02
CA GLY A 72 4.21 23.54 3.44
C GLY A 72 5.65 23.07 3.63
N ALA A 73 6.12 22.13 2.80
CA ALA A 73 7.49 21.61 2.86
C ALA A 73 8.54 22.63 2.33
N LEU A 74 8.16 23.48 1.38
CA LEU A 74 9.04 24.49 0.79
C LEU A 74 9.12 25.80 1.58
N SER A 75 8.12 26.10 2.40
CA SER A 75 8.05 27.38 3.13
C SER A 75 8.82 27.40 4.46
N GLY A 76 9.44 26.29 4.89
CA GLY A 76 10.32 26.24 6.08
C GLY A 76 9.74 26.81 7.37
N GLY A 77 8.45 27.07 7.40
CA GLY A 77 7.74 27.74 8.48
C GLY A 77 6.78 26.82 9.24
N ALA A 78 6.49 27.17 10.48
CA ALA A 78 5.54 26.50 11.34
C ALA A 78 4.24 26.17 10.60
N ILE A 79 3.75 24.95 10.77
CA ILE A 79 2.52 24.43 10.16
C ILE A 79 1.35 25.31 10.61
N HIS A 80 0.92 26.21 9.74
CA HIS A 80 -0.23 27.06 10.00
C HIS A 80 -1.52 26.24 9.88
N PRO A 81 -2.51 26.41 10.78
CA PRO A 81 -3.81 25.71 10.70
C PRO A 81 -4.56 25.93 9.38
N SER A 82 -4.27 27.02 8.66
CA SER A 82 -4.84 27.34 7.35
C SER A 82 -4.34 26.44 6.21
N THR A 83 -3.30 25.62 6.45
CA THR A 83 -2.71 24.72 5.45
C THR A 83 -3.41 23.36 5.36
N TYR A 84 -4.41 23.13 6.22
CA TYR A 84 -5.19 21.90 6.20
C TYR A 84 -6.43 22.02 5.31
N PHE A 85 -6.71 20.96 4.53
CA PHE A 85 -8.00 20.86 3.88
C PHE A 85 -9.12 20.75 4.92
N LYS A 86 -10.21 21.48 4.74
CA LYS A 86 -11.41 21.35 5.59
C LYS A 86 -11.98 19.93 5.60
N ARG A 87 -11.76 19.16 4.53
CA ARG A 87 -12.05 17.73 4.43
C ARG A 87 -10.85 17.03 3.80
N PRO A 88 -10.47 15.83 4.28
CA PRO A 88 -9.38 15.07 3.69
C PRO A 88 -9.69 14.76 2.22
N PHE A 89 -8.68 14.88 1.36
CA PHE A 89 -8.80 14.64 -0.06
C PHE A 89 -8.45 13.18 -0.38
N PRO A 90 -9.36 12.37 -0.96
CA PRO A 90 -9.17 10.93 -1.16
C PRO A 90 -8.24 10.64 -2.35
N LEU A 91 -6.93 10.73 -2.14
CA LEU A 91 -5.92 10.45 -3.17
C LEU A 91 -6.02 9.02 -3.71
N GLY A 92 -6.26 8.05 -2.83
CA GLY A 92 -6.34 6.64 -3.20
C GLY A 92 -7.46 6.32 -4.21
N GLY A 93 -8.51 7.16 -4.27
CA GLY A 93 -9.56 7.00 -5.27
C GLY A 93 -9.28 7.77 -6.57
N ILE A 94 -8.71 8.95 -6.45
CA ILE A 94 -8.60 9.90 -7.57
C ILE A 94 -7.34 9.64 -8.40
N VAL A 95 -6.20 9.40 -7.75
CA VAL A 95 -4.90 9.23 -8.43
C VAL A 95 -4.90 8.03 -9.40
N PRO A 96 -5.42 6.84 -9.04
CA PRO A 96 -5.51 5.73 -10.00
C PRO A 96 -6.27 6.08 -11.28
N ILE A 97 -7.40 6.76 -11.16
CA ILE A 97 -8.23 7.14 -12.31
C ILE A 97 -7.53 8.20 -13.15
N ILE A 98 -7.03 9.27 -12.53
CA ILE A 98 -6.35 10.35 -13.25
C ILE A 98 -5.13 9.83 -14.01
N THR A 99 -4.28 9.02 -13.37
CA THR A 99 -3.07 8.49 -14.02
C THR A 99 -3.43 7.56 -15.17
N SER A 100 -4.47 6.76 -15.05
CA SER A 100 -4.91 5.88 -16.11
C SER A 100 -5.52 6.67 -17.29
N VAL A 101 -6.35 7.68 -17.03
CA VAL A 101 -6.93 8.52 -18.09
C VAL A 101 -5.87 9.31 -18.83
N ILE A 102 -4.92 9.96 -18.12
CA ILE A 102 -3.83 10.74 -18.74
C ILE A 102 -2.92 9.84 -19.59
N SER A 103 -2.67 8.63 -19.13
CA SER A 103 -1.82 7.67 -19.86
C SER A 103 -2.57 6.85 -20.91
N LEU A 104 -3.86 7.10 -21.14
CA LEU A 104 -4.72 6.29 -22.03
C LEU A 104 -4.69 4.79 -21.66
N GLY A 105 -4.63 4.47 -20.36
CA GLY A 105 -4.62 3.12 -19.86
C GLY A 105 -3.26 2.39 -19.90
N TYR A 106 -2.18 3.07 -20.33
CA TYR A 106 -0.83 2.46 -20.31
C TYR A 106 -0.24 2.38 -18.91
N PHE A 107 -0.64 3.30 -18.03
CA PHE A 107 -0.11 3.44 -16.69
C PHE A 107 -1.24 3.77 -15.71
N ALA A 108 -1.41 2.97 -14.68
CA ALA A 108 -2.34 3.24 -13.59
C ALA A 108 -1.61 3.17 -12.26
N TRP A 109 -1.77 4.21 -11.45
CA TRP A 109 -1.28 4.21 -10.06
C TRP A 109 -2.07 3.19 -9.25
N MET A 110 -1.39 2.25 -8.58
CA MET A 110 -2.08 1.15 -7.90
C MET A 110 -2.14 1.29 -6.37
N ALA A 111 -1.39 2.22 -5.77
CA ALA A 111 -1.44 2.43 -4.32
C ALA A 111 -2.67 3.29 -3.95
N ALA A 112 -3.71 2.65 -3.46
CA ALA A 112 -4.97 3.29 -3.08
C ALA A 112 -5.26 3.24 -1.58
N LEU A 113 -4.68 2.28 -0.87
CA LEU A 113 -4.90 2.03 0.55
C LEU A 113 -3.61 2.24 1.34
N VAL A 114 -3.80 2.72 2.55
CA VAL A 114 -2.76 2.83 3.59
C VAL A 114 -3.21 2.07 4.82
N PHE A 115 -2.29 1.74 5.70
CA PHE A 115 -2.62 1.10 6.96
C PHE A 115 -2.02 1.82 8.14
N ASP A 116 -2.82 1.88 9.21
CA ASP A 116 -2.40 2.34 10.53
C ASP A 116 -2.18 1.14 11.44
N ILE A 117 -1.29 1.31 12.42
CA ILE A 117 -0.96 0.27 13.38
C ILE A 117 -1.41 0.71 14.76
N LYS A 118 -2.14 -0.16 15.45
CA LYS A 118 -2.57 0.02 16.83
C LYS A 118 -1.93 -1.07 17.69
N ALA A 119 -1.22 -0.69 18.73
CA ALA A 119 -0.74 -1.64 19.74
C ALA A 119 -1.94 -2.22 20.49
N LYS A 120 -1.93 -3.54 20.73
CA LYS A 120 -2.98 -4.17 21.55
C LYS A 120 -2.88 -3.71 23.00
N VAL A 121 -4.03 -3.47 23.63
CA VAL A 121 -4.13 -2.95 24.99
C VAL A 121 -3.34 -3.80 26.01
N TYR A 122 -3.32 -5.13 25.86
CA TYR A 122 -2.59 -6.00 26.78
C TYR A 122 -1.05 -5.89 26.65
N ARG A 123 -0.54 -5.42 25.52
CA ARG A 123 0.89 -5.12 25.35
C ARG A 123 1.35 -4.01 26.29
N ALA A 124 0.51 -2.98 26.45
CA ALA A 124 0.74 -1.92 27.41
C ALA A 124 0.67 -2.41 28.87
N ALA A 125 -0.26 -3.35 29.16
CA ALA A 125 -0.45 -3.91 30.50
C ALA A 125 0.66 -4.88 30.94
N LYS A 126 1.33 -5.57 30.01
CA LYS A 126 2.38 -6.57 30.28
C LYS A 126 3.73 -5.95 30.67
N ARG A 127 3.95 -4.68 30.36
CA ARG A 127 5.19 -3.95 30.66
C ARG A 127 5.01 -3.05 31.88
N HIS A 128 5.09 -3.64 33.08
CA HIS A 128 5.19 -2.87 34.32
C HIS A 128 6.61 -2.40 34.51
N GLY A 129 6.91 -1.15 34.16
CA GLY A 129 8.18 -0.50 34.41
C GLY A 129 8.18 0.97 33.98
N LEU A 130 9.05 1.79 34.59
CA LEU A 130 9.18 3.23 34.35
C LEU A 130 9.48 3.63 32.89
N TYR A 131 9.82 2.66 32.02
CA TYR A 131 10.17 2.84 30.61
C TYR A 131 9.33 1.95 29.66
N SER A 132 8.07 1.73 29.94
CA SER A 132 7.21 0.96 29.03
C SER A 132 6.73 1.82 27.88
N PHE A 133 7.45 1.79 26.77
CA PHE A 133 6.90 2.31 25.50
C PHE A 133 5.78 1.39 25.03
N SER A 134 4.57 1.89 25.04
CA SER A 134 3.37 1.21 24.48
C SER A 134 3.31 1.31 22.95
N GLU A 135 4.19 2.11 22.36
CA GLU A 135 4.24 2.36 20.92
C GLU A 135 4.91 1.22 20.16
N VAL A 136 4.45 0.99 18.95
CA VAL A 136 5.08 0.06 18.02
C VAL A 136 6.31 0.74 17.44
N SER A 137 7.49 0.09 17.47
CA SER A 137 8.71 0.65 16.91
C SER A 137 8.59 0.82 15.39
N GLU A 138 9.31 1.79 14.84
CA GLU A 138 9.38 2.03 13.38
C GLU A 138 9.86 0.79 12.64
N GLU A 139 10.82 0.05 13.19
CA GLU A 139 11.31 -1.21 12.66
C GLU A 139 10.20 -2.27 12.54
N HIS A 140 9.37 -2.44 13.59
CA HIS A 140 8.23 -3.36 13.53
C HIS A 140 7.21 -2.92 12.46
N MET A 141 6.99 -1.62 12.32
CA MET A 141 6.13 -1.07 11.25
C MET A 141 6.70 -1.40 9.86
N ALA A 142 8.02 -1.29 9.69
CA ALA A 142 8.70 -1.65 8.45
C ALA A 142 8.51 -3.14 8.10
N TYR A 143 8.69 -4.04 9.05
CA TYR A 143 8.50 -5.48 8.80
C TYR A 143 7.05 -5.83 8.46
N MET A 144 6.07 -5.19 9.11
CA MET A 144 4.66 -5.37 8.77
C MET A 144 4.36 -4.90 7.34
N ALA A 145 4.86 -3.72 6.96
CA ALA A 145 4.72 -3.20 5.60
C ALA A 145 5.41 -4.09 4.56
N ALA A 146 6.64 -4.51 4.84
CA ALA A 146 7.43 -5.37 3.96
C ALA A 146 6.78 -6.73 3.72
N SER A 147 6.10 -7.30 4.71
CA SER A 147 5.40 -8.58 4.56
C SER A 147 4.34 -8.53 3.46
N GLY A 148 3.64 -7.38 3.33
CA GLY A 148 2.67 -7.15 2.25
C GLY A 148 3.34 -7.06 0.86
N ILE A 149 4.51 -6.44 0.77
CA ILE A 149 5.27 -6.38 -0.48
C ILE A 149 5.81 -7.77 -0.86
N LEU A 150 6.35 -8.50 0.10
CA LEU A 150 6.90 -9.84 -0.13
C LEU A 150 5.85 -10.83 -0.62
N ILE A 151 4.64 -10.82 -0.07
CA ILE A 151 3.57 -11.71 -0.55
C ILE A 151 3.19 -11.37 -2.00
N ASN A 152 3.20 -10.09 -2.38
CA ASN A 152 2.90 -9.71 -3.76
C ASN A 152 4.00 -10.19 -4.73
N PHE A 153 5.28 -10.14 -4.34
CA PHE A 153 6.34 -10.76 -5.15
C PHE A 153 6.17 -12.28 -5.27
N ALA A 154 5.83 -12.96 -4.17
CA ALA A 154 5.55 -14.39 -4.22
C ALA A 154 4.36 -14.71 -5.12
N LEU A 155 3.28 -13.94 -5.07
CA LEU A 155 2.12 -14.09 -5.94
C LEU A 155 2.44 -13.76 -7.40
N ALA A 156 3.33 -12.80 -7.66
CA ALA A 156 3.81 -12.52 -9.01
C ALA A 156 4.53 -13.72 -9.61
N ILE A 157 5.45 -14.33 -8.85
CA ILE A 157 6.17 -15.54 -9.29
C ILE A 157 5.20 -16.70 -9.52
N LEU A 158 4.29 -16.95 -8.56
CA LEU A 158 3.30 -18.02 -8.69
C LEU A 158 2.37 -17.79 -9.89
N GLY A 159 1.88 -16.56 -10.06
CA GLY A 159 1.02 -16.19 -11.18
C GLY A 159 1.72 -16.43 -12.53
N TYR A 160 2.99 -16.07 -12.63
CA TYR A 160 3.78 -16.30 -13.83
C TYR A 160 3.96 -17.80 -14.13
N LEU A 161 4.30 -18.60 -13.13
CA LEU A 161 4.49 -20.05 -13.27
C LEU A 161 3.19 -20.78 -13.65
N LEU A 162 2.04 -20.26 -13.22
CA LEU A 162 0.72 -20.80 -13.55
C LEU A 162 0.15 -20.29 -14.89
N GLY A 163 0.89 -19.44 -15.61
CA GLY A 163 0.47 -18.88 -16.90
C GLY A 163 -0.47 -17.66 -16.80
N PHE A 164 -0.68 -17.11 -15.61
CA PHE A 164 -1.46 -15.87 -15.39
C PHE A 164 -0.56 -14.63 -15.46
N SER A 165 -0.02 -14.32 -16.65
CA SER A 165 0.94 -13.23 -16.85
C SER A 165 0.39 -11.86 -16.40
N GLU A 166 -0.86 -11.54 -16.71
CA GLU A 166 -1.50 -10.29 -16.28
C GLU A 166 -1.59 -10.18 -14.74
N PHE A 167 -1.92 -11.26 -14.05
CA PHE A 167 -1.93 -11.29 -12.59
C PHE A 167 -0.54 -11.08 -12.01
N ALA A 168 0.48 -11.71 -12.60
CA ALA A 168 1.87 -11.52 -12.18
C ALA A 168 2.32 -10.07 -12.36
N LYS A 169 2.03 -9.46 -13.50
CA LYS A 169 2.31 -8.07 -13.82
C LYS A 169 1.66 -7.12 -12.83
N LEU A 170 0.37 -7.29 -12.53
CA LEU A 170 -0.36 -6.47 -11.59
C LEU A 170 0.22 -6.54 -10.17
N ASN A 171 0.67 -7.71 -9.72
CA ASN A 171 1.35 -7.87 -8.43
C ASN A 171 2.65 -7.06 -8.36
N ILE A 172 3.48 -7.09 -9.41
CA ILE A 172 4.71 -6.29 -9.48
C ILE A 172 4.39 -4.79 -9.46
N TYR A 173 3.42 -4.33 -10.24
CA TYR A 173 3.01 -2.93 -10.23
C TYR A 173 2.48 -2.50 -8.88
N TYR A 174 1.62 -3.31 -8.25
CA TYR A 174 1.10 -3.02 -6.92
C TYR A 174 2.22 -2.91 -5.88
N ALA A 175 3.15 -3.86 -5.87
CA ALA A 175 4.32 -3.83 -4.99
C ALA A 175 5.16 -2.58 -5.22
N PHE A 176 5.47 -2.23 -6.48
CA PHE A 176 6.24 -1.05 -6.83
C PHE A 176 5.61 0.24 -6.32
N PHE A 177 4.31 0.47 -6.63
CA PHE A 177 3.66 1.70 -6.20
C PHE A 177 3.54 1.84 -4.69
N ASN A 178 3.28 0.75 -3.98
CA ASN A 178 3.24 0.78 -2.52
C ASN A 178 4.62 0.94 -1.89
N LEU A 179 5.71 0.61 -2.61
CA LEU A 179 7.08 0.75 -2.12
C LEU A 179 7.65 2.17 -2.28
N ILE A 180 6.96 3.06 -3.00
CA ILE A 180 7.37 4.46 -3.12
C ILE A 180 7.27 5.14 -1.75
N PRO A 181 8.35 5.81 -1.27
CA PRO A 181 8.40 6.38 0.08
C PRO A 181 7.69 7.75 0.13
N ILE A 182 6.38 7.76 -0.12
CA ILE A 182 5.55 8.97 -0.15
C ILE A 182 4.42 8.85 0.87
N SER A 183 4.21 9.90 1.66
CA SER A 183 3.07 10.02 2.59
C SER A 183 2.97 8.83 3.56
N GLU A 184 1.81 8.19 3.65
CA GLU A 184 1.52 7.08 4.56
C GLU A 184 1.64 5.70 3.89
N LEU A 185 2.16 5.62 2.65
CA LEU A 185 2.35 4.36 1.93
C LEU A 185 3.33 3.43 2.63
N ASP A 186 3.29 2.15 2.26
CA ASP A 186 4.15 1.11 2.82
C ASP A 186 5.63 1.44 2.70
N GLY A 187 6.02 1.95 1.53
CA GLY A 187 7.39 2.34 1.22
C GLY A 187 7.96 3.36 2.19
N ASN A 188 7.14 4.30 2.66
CA ASN A 188 7.55 5.29 3.65
C ASN A 188 7.85 4.63 5.01
N LYS A 189 6.99 3.71 5.46
CA LYS A 189 7.20 2.97 6.71
C LYS A 189 8.45 2.08 6.65
N ILE A 190 8.69 1.43 5.50
CA ILE A 190 9.87 0.59 5.32
C ILE A 190 11.13 1.46 5.24
N PHE A 191 11.09 2.57 4.51
CA PHE A 191 12.24 3.45 4.31
C PHE A 191 12.75 4.06 5.62
N PHE A 192 11.85 4.56 6.47
CA PHE A 192 12.23 5.16 7.75
C PHE A 192 12.49 4.12 8.84
N GLY A 193 11.82 2.97 8.80
CA GLY A 193 12.02 1.93 9.81
C GLY A 193 13.22 1.02 9.53
N GLU A 194 13.51 0.69 8.26
CA GLU A 194 14.60 -0.22 7.87
C GLU A 194 15.05 0.05 6.42
N ILE A 195 15.97 1.00 6.25
CA ILE A 195 16.44 1.46 4.93
C ILE A 195 17.11 0.38 4.09
N VAL A 196 17.81 -0.58 4.72
CA VAL A 196 18.47 -1.69 4.02
C VAL A 196 17.41 -2.61 3.39
N LEU A 197 16.38 -2.94 4.15
CA LEU A 197 15.26 -3.74 3.67
C LEU A 197 14.52 -3.01 2.53
N TRP A 198 14.28 -1.70 2.69
CA TRP A 198 13.66 -0.90 1.64
C TRP A 198 14.48 -0.93 0.35
N SER A 199 15.80 -0.71 0.43
CA SER A 199 16.70 -0.72 -0.72
C SER A 199 16.71 -2.06 -1.44
N PHE A 200 16.70 -3.16 -0.70
CA PHE A 200 16.60 -4.50 -1.24
C PHE A 200 15.27 -4.72 -1.99
N LEU A 201 14.14 -4.41 -1.35
CA LEU A 201 12.82 -4.57 -1.95
C LEU A 201 12.64 -3.65 -3.17
N ALA A 202 13.16 -2.43 -3.12
CA ALA A 202 13.14 -1.51 -4.25
C ALA A 202 13.94 -2.05 -5.44
N SER A 203 15.10 -2.62 -5.19
CA SER A 203 15.93 -3.25 -6.23
C SER A 203 15.20 -4.45 -6.88
N VAL A 204 14.61 -5.33 -6.07
CA VAL A 204 13.82 -6.46 -6.56
C VAL A 204 12.62 -5.98 -7.39
N SER A 205 11.94 -4.93 -6.92
CA SER A 205 10.80 -4.34 -7.62
C SER A 205 11.18 -3.76 -8.98
N LEU A 206 12.32 -3.05 -9.07
CA LEU A 206 12.83 -2.51 -10.34
C LEU A 206 13.22 -3.61 -11.33
N VAL A 207 13.84 -4.70 -10.86
CA VAL A 207 14.13 -5.87 -11.68
C VAL A 207 12.83 -6.50 -12.20
N GLY A 208 11.82 -6.67 -11.32
CA GLY A 208 10.51 -7.17 -11.70
C GLY A 208 9.81 -6.29 -12.73
N LEU A 209 9.86 -4.96 -12.57
CA LEU A 209 9.32 -4.02 -13.55
C LEU A 209 10.03 -4.13 -14.90
N SER A 210 11.37 -4.21 -14.91
CA SER A 210 12.15 -4.38 -16.13
C SER A 210 11.72 -5.66 -16.85
N TYR A 211 11.55 -6.76 -16.12
CA TYR A 211 11.05 -8.00 -16.68
C TYR A 211 9.68 -7.86 -17.33
N VAL A 212 8.73 -7.18 -16.64
CA VAL A 212 7.38 -6.93 -17.16
C VAL A 212 7.40 -6.08 -18.43
N PHE A 213 8.28 -5.07 -18.52
CA PHE A 213 8.33 -4.19 -19.69
C PHE A 213 8.97 -4.82 -20.91
N PHE A 214 9.96 -5.72 -20.73
CA PHE A 214 10.77 -6.24 -21.84
C PHE A 214 10.38 -7.65 -22.27
N ILE A 215 9.70 -8.42 -21.43
CA ILE A 215 9.50 -9.86 -21.67
C ILE A 215 8.01 -10.25 -21.69
N VAL A 216 7.15 -9.56 -20.93
CA VAL A 216 5.71 -9.80 -20.86
C VAL A 216 4.94 -8.75 -21.63
#